data_ce987ac1d9bfdd96689945ea8554d1ce
#
_entry.id   ce987ac1d9bfdd96689945ea8554d1ce
#
_cell.length_a   1.000
_cell.length_b   1.000
_cell.length_c   1.000
_cell.angle_alpha   90.00
_cell.angle_beta   90.00
_cell.angle_gamma   90.00
#
_symmetry.space_group_name_H-M   'P 1'
#
loop_
_entity.id
_entity.type
_entity.pdbx_description
1 polymer ?
#
loop_
_entity_poly.entity_id
_entity_poly.type
_entity_poly.pdbx_seq_one_letter_code
_entity_poly.pdbx_strand_id
1 'polypeptide(L)'
;IEATLKLFETAFANKDNAYFHLLSGEDVVLQPFEVIEKQWQQRFDFQAMMTCERAPQYAYRFIMDSPHADSNWQRQLTGKIITKLQKAVAKVKPYHSPIYFGSQWFSVTRADWEKIMPFTDEYSDFFRHKLVPDEHFFQTLITEKLTNQIRLSNDNRRQIIFDKNVNNGNSPIYLDLLKLEQAKFNGYW
;
A
#
# COMPACT_ATOMS: atom_id res chain seq x y z
N ILE A 1 -1.30 8.75 -3.96
CA ILE A 1 -2.07 7.91 -4.92
C ILE A 1 -1.80 8.35 -6.34
N GLU A 2 -1.98 9.62 -6.70
CA GLU A 2 -1.80 10.14 -8.08
C GLU A 2 -0.44 9.74 -8.68
N ALA A 3 0.64 9.92 -7.91
CA ALA A 3 1.98 9.51 -8.36
C ALA A 3 2.05 7.99 -8.63
N THR A 4 1.45 7.18 -7.76
CA THR A 4 1.42 5.72 -7.92
C THR A 4 0.63 5.33 -9.18
N LEU A 5 -0.55 5.91 -9.39
CA LEU A 5 -1.36 5.66 -10.58
C LEU A 5 -0.61 6.04 -11.86
N LYS A 6 0.09 7.20 -11.85
CA LYS A 6 0.89 7.64 -12.99
C LYS A 6 2.05 6.72 -13.33
N LEU A 7 2.69 6.15 -12.29
CA LEU A 7 3.74 5.13 -12.49
C LEU A 7 3.16 3.87 -13.13
N PHE A 8 2.01 3.39 -12.65
CA PHE A 8 1.34 2.23 -13.24
C PHE A 8 0.90 2.48 -14.68
N GLU A 9 0.28 3.63 -14.99
CA GLU A 9 -0.09 4.01 -16.35
C GLU A 9 1.12 4.00 -17.30
N THR A 10 2.23 4.60 -16.85
CA THR A 10 3.46 4.67 -17.63
C THR A 10 4.05 3.29 -17.88
N ALA A 11 4.11 2.46 -16.85
CA ALA A 11 4.62 1.09 -16.99
C ALA A 11 3.67 0.21 -17.83
N PHE A 12 2.37 0.40 -17.72
CA PHE A 12 1.35 -0.33 -18.47
C PHE A 12 1.37 -0.01 -19.97
N ALA A 13 1.80 1.19 -20.35
CA ALA A 13 1.91 1.59 -21.76
C ALA A 13 2.88 0.69 -22.55
N ASN A 14 3.90 0.12 -21.91
CA ASN A 14 4.75 -0.90 -22.53
C ASN A 14 4.05 -2.26 -22.43
N LYS A 15 3.65 -2.83 -23.57
CA LYS A 15 2.90 -4.09 -23.66
C LYS A 15 3.68 -5.33 -23.24
N ASP A 16 5.01 -5.25 -23.22
CA ASP A 16 5.88 -6.34 -22.82
C ASP A 16 5.98 -6.52 -21.29
N ASN A 17 5.57 -5.50 -20.53
CA ASN A 17 5.55 -5.60 -19.06
C ASN A 17 4.40 -6.50 -18.60
N ALA A 18 4.72 -7.67 -18.09
CA ALA A 18 3.76 -8.65 -17.55
C ALA A 18 3.52 -8.47 -16.04
N TYR A 19 4.49 -7.93 -15.31
CA TYR A 19 4.46 -7.72 -13.86
C TYR A 19 4.81 -6.29 -13.51
N PHE A 20 4.20 -5.78 -12.45
CA PHE A 20 4.43 -4.44 -11.92
C PHE A 20 4.81 -4.55 -10.43
N HIS A 21 5.96 -3.98 -10.08
CA HIS A 21 6.48 -3.95 -8.73
C HIS A 21 6.61 -2.50 -8.27
N LEU A 22 5.76 -2.08 -7.32
CA LEU A 22 5.86 -0.75 -6.75
C LEU A 22 6.95 -0.74 -5.68
N LEU A 23 7.98 0.06 -5.90
CA LEU A 23 9.14 0.23 -5.03
C LEU A 23 9.28 1.68 -4.63
N SER A 24 9.92 1.94 -3.49
CA SER A 24 10.39 3.28 -3.13
C SER A 24 11.76 3.56 -3.77
N GLY A 25 12.21 4.82 -3.70
CA GLY A 25 13.56 5.18 -4.15
C GLY A 25 14.70 4.63 -3.27
N GLU A 26 14.37 4.00 -2.14
CA GLU A 26 15.32 3.47 -1.16
C GLU A 26 15.24 1.94 -1.04
N ASP A 27 14.39 1.30 -1.83
CA ASP A 27 14.26 -0.16 -1.85
C ASP A 27 15.42 -0.80 -2.62
N VAL A 28 15.83 -1.98 -2.18
CA VAL A 28 16.84 -2.81 -2.84
C VAL A 28 16.20 -4.11 -3.27
N VAL A 29 16.28 -4.42 -4.57
CA VAL A 29 15.81 -5.69 -5.12
C VAL A 29 16.84 -6.77 -4.82
N LEU A 30 16.43 -7.82 -4.13
CA LEU A 30 17.34 -8.88 -3.63
C LEU A 30 17.62 -9.96 -4.68
N GLN A 31 16.83 -10.02 -5.75
CA GLN A 31 16.98 -11.00 -6.83
C GLN A 31 16.65 -10.34 -8.17
N PRO A 32 17.19 -10.82 -9.30
CA PRO A 32 16.77 -10.37 -10.63
C PRO A 32 15.25 -10.53 -10.83
N PHE A 33 14.62 -9.60 -11.54
CA PHE A 33 13.16 -9.62 -11.75
C PHE A 33 12.71 -10.89 -12.44
N GLU A 34 13.45 -11.43 -13.38
CA GLU A 34 13.15 -12.69 -14.07
C GLU A 34 13.07 -13.88 -13.09
N VAL A 35 13.90 -13.86 -12.06
CA VAL A 35 13.87 -14.88 -10.99
C VAL A 35 12.64 -14.71 -10.12
N ILE A 36 12.31 -13.46 -9.74
CA ILE A 36 11.14 -13.12 -8.96
C ILE A 36 9.86 -13.55 -9.69
N GLU A 37 9.72 -13.18 -10.94
CA GLU A 37 8.55 -13.49 -11.78
C GLU A 37 8.39 -15.00 -12.01
N LYS A 38 9.50 -15.71 -12.26
CA LYS A 38 9.47 -17.16 -12.37
C LYS A 38 9.08 -17.84 -11.05
N GLN A 39 9.55 -17.35 -9.93
CA GLN A 39 9.14 -17.84 -8.60
C GLN A 39 7.66 -17.59 -8.38
N TRP A 40 7.15 -16.41 -8.74
CA TRP A 40 5.74 -16.07 -8.62
C TRP A 40 4.88 -17.04 -9.42
N GLN A 41 5.18 -17.25 -10.70
CA GLN A 41 4.45 -18.19 -11.56
C GLN A 41 4.43 -19.62 -11.03
N GLN A 42 5.54 -20.07 -10.42
CA GLN A 42 5.70 -21.47 -10.02
C GLN A 42 5.23 -21.79 -8.60
N ARG A 43 5.27 -20.82 -7.71
CA ARG A 43 5.10 -21.06 -6.27
C ARG A 43 3.86 -20.41 -5.68
N PHE A 44 3.33 -19.38 -6.31
CA PHE A 44 2.27 -18.57 -5.73
C PHE A 44 1.06 -18.53 -6.63
N ASP A 45 -0.03 -19.08 -6.14
CA ASP A 45 -1.35 -19.02 -6.77
C ASP A 45 -2.05 -17.68 -6.40
N PHE A 46 -1.27 -16.61 -6.29
CA PHE A 46 -1.75 -15.28 -5.98
C PHE A 46 -1.50 -14.33 -7.15
N GLN A 47 -2.44 -13.47 -7.40
CA GLN A 47 -2.41 -12.51 -8.50
C GLN A 47 -1.85 -11.17 -8.05
N ALA A 48 -2.05 -10.81 -6.76
CA ALA A 48 -1.46 -9.63 -6.17
C ALA A 48 -0.67 -9.99 -4.90
N MET A 49 0.62 -9.64 -4.89
CA MET A 49 1.48 -9.72 -3.71
C MET A 49 1.30 -8.45 -2.88
N MET A 50 0.27 -8.46 -2.04
CA MET A 50 -0.21 -7.31 -1.28
C MET A 50 -0.65 -7.74 0.10
N THR A 51 -0.29 -6.95 1.12
CA THR A 51 -0.86 -7.07 2.45
C THR A 51 -2.22 -6.38 2.51
N CYS A 52 -3.21 -7.02 3.10
CA CYS A 52 -4.53 -6.45 3.27
C CYS A 52 -5.20 -7.03 4.52
N GLU A 53 -5.54 -6.19 5.47
CA GLU A 53 -6.26 -6.56 6.66
C GLU A 53 -7.42 -5.61 6.95
N ARG A 54 -8.42 -6.10 7.68
CA ARG A 54 -9.50 -5.24 8.16
C ARG A 54 -9.03 -4.44 9.38
N ALA A 55 -9.11 -3.11 9.29
CA ALA A 55 -8.47 -2.20 10.23
C ALA A 55 -9.42 -1.08 10.74
N PRO A 56 -10.46 -1.42 11.54
CA PRO A 56 -11.46 -0.46 12.01
C PRO A 56 -10.84 0.65 12.89
N GLN A 57 -9.67 0.44 13.47
CA GLN A 57 -8.94 1.44 14.25
C GLN A 57 -8.54 2.69 13.44
N TYR A 58 -8.52 2.59 12.11
CA TYR A 58 -8.21 3.72 11.21
C TYR A 58 -9.47 4.47 10.72
N ALA A 59 -10.66 4.18 11.27
CA ALA A 59 -11.91 4.85 10.91
C ALA A 59 -11.81 6.38 10.92
N TYR A 60 -11.04 6.95 11.86
CA TYR A 60 -10.84 8.40 11.96
C TYR A 60 -10.23 9.04 10.70
N ARG A 61 -9.57 8.26 9.83
CA ARG A 61 -8.99 8.72 8.57
C ARG A 61 -10.06 9.00 7.51
N PHE A 62 -11.29 8.45 7.68
CA PHE A 62 -12.34 8.41 6.65
C PHE A 62 -13.61 9.19 7.00
N ILE A 63 -13.85 9.51 8.28
CA ILE A 63 -15.08 10.17 8.73
C ILE A 63 -15.28 11.58 8.17
N MET A 64 -14.22 12.24 7.77
CA MET A 64 -14.22 13.56 7.15
C MET A 64 -12.98 13.75 6.28
N ASP A 65 -13.01 14.77 5.44
CA ASP A 65 -11.84 15.18 4.69
C ASP A 65 -10.81 15.85 5.59
N SER A 66 -9.55 15.66 5.25
CA SER A 66 -8.40 16.12 6.00
C SER A 66 -7.67 17.19 5.20
N PRO A 67 -7.92 18.49 5.45
CA PRO A 67 -7.32 19.57 4.65
C PRO A 67 -5.79 19.63 4.78
N HIS A 68 -5.23 18.89 5.72
CA HIS A 68 -3.79 18.80 5.96
C HIS A 68 -3.16 17.51 5.41
N ALA A 69 -3.93 16.64 4.73
CA ALA A 69 -3.48 15.32 4.29
C ALA A 69 -2.24 15.39 3.36
N ASP A 70 -2.26 16.33 2.40
CA ASP A 70 -1.23 16.49 1.37
C ASP A 70 -0.24 17.63 1.66
N SER A 71 -0.17 18.08 2.92
CA SER A 71 0.65 19.21 3.31
C SER A 71 1.63 18.88 4.43
N ASN A 72 2.69 19.67 4.54
CA ASN A 72 3.61 19.63 5.67
C ASN A 72 2.93 19.86 7.03
N TRP A 73 1.68 20.33 7.04
CA TRP A 73 0.89 20.53 8.25
C TRP A 73 0.63 19.22 9.00
N GLN A 74 0.58 18.09 8.30
CA GLN A 74 0.38 16.78 8.93
C GLN A 74 1.41 16.50 10.03
N ARG A 75 2.66 16.94 9.84
CA ARG A 75 3.76 16.79 10.80
C ARG A 75 3.82 17.89 11.86
N GLN A 76 3.14 19.02 11.64
CA GLN A 76 3.11 20.16 12.54
C GLN A 76 2.08 19.98 13.67
N LEU A 77 2.16 20.84 14.68
CA LEU A 77 1.25 20.81 15.83
C LEU A 77 -0.22 20.94 15.42
N THR A 78 -0.53 21.80 14.45
CA THR A 78 -1.87 22.00 13.91
C THR A 78 -2.45 20.71 13.34
N GLY A 79 -1.71 20.00 12.48
CA GLY A 79 -2.13 18.73 11.92
C GLY A 79 -2.33 17.63 12.97
N LYS A 80 -1.47 17.62 14.01
CA LYS A 80 -1.64 16.70 15.15
C LYS A 80 -2.92 16.98 15.95
N ILE A 81 -3.29 18.26 16.12
CA ILE A 81 -4.54 18.67 16.78
C ILE A 81 -5.74 18.23 15.94
N ILE A 82 -5.74 18.50 14.64
CA ILE A 82 -6.81 18.06 13.71
C ILE A 82 -6.98 16.55 13.78
N THR A 83 -5.90 15.79 13.69
CA THR A 83 -5.94 14.32 13.80
C THR A 83 -6.49 13.85 15.15
N LYS A 84 -6.17 14.52 16.26
CA LYS A 84 -6.77 14.20 17.57
C LYS A 84 -8.27 14.47 17.61
N LEU A 85 -8.73 15.57 17.00
CA LEU A 85 -10.16 15.87 16.86
C LEU A 85 -10.87 14.82 16.00
N GLN A 86 -10.29 14.43 14.87
CA GLN A 86 -10.83 13.35 14.02
C GLN A 86 -10.98 12.04 14.82
N LYS A 87 -9.98 11.67 15.62
CA LYS A 87 -10.05 10.49 16.50
C LYS A 87 -11.14 10.61 17.56
N ALA A 88 -11.38 11.80 18.10
CA ALA A 88 -12.45 12.04 19.05
C ALA A 88 -13.83 11.95 18.37
N VAL A 89 -13.99 12.54 17.19
CA VAL A 89 -15.22 12.46 16.39
C VAL A 89 -15.53 11.01 16.00
N ALA A 90 -14.51 10.21 15.60
CA ALA A 90 -14.70 8.81 15.26
C ALA A 90 -15.26 7.94 16.39
N LYS A 91 -15.09 8.36 17.66
CA LYS A 91 -15.68 7.65 18.80
C LYS A 91 -17.18 7.89 18.96
N VAL A 92 -17.69 9.06 18.50
CA VAL A 92 -19.11 9.44 18.63
C VAL A 92 -19.88 9.31 17.32
N LYS A 93 -19.18 9.38 16.19
CA LYS A 93 -19.75 9.17 14.86
C LYS A 93 -19.04 7.99 14.20
N PRO A 94 -19.56 6.77 14.36
CA PRO A 94 -18.91 5.61 13.79
C PRO A 94 -18.92 5.65 12.25
N TYR A 95 -17.82 5.21 11.65
CA TYR A 95 -17.74 4.95 10.23
C TYR A 95 -18.21 3.52 9.98
N HIS A 96 -19.22 3.36 9.13
CA HIS A 96 -19.90 2.08 8.98
C HIS A 96 -19.35 1.18 7.87
N SER A 97 -18.64 1.76 6.90
CA SER A 97 -18.04 0.97 5.83
C SER A 97 -16.81 0.21 6.32
N PRO A 98 -16.52 -0.96 5.75
CA PRO A 98 -15.30 -1.68 6.03
C PRO A 98 -14.06 -0.83 5.71
N ILE A 99 -13.04 -0.93 6.54
CA ILE A 99 -11.76 -0.26 6.32
C ILE A 99 -10.71 -1.34 6.15
N TYR A 100 -10.01 -1.27 5.04
CA TYR A 100 -8.91 -2.15 4.71
C TYR A 100 -7.59 -1.38 4.77
N PHE A 101 -6.56 -2.03 5.26
CA PHE A 101 -5.24 -1.46 5.47
C PHE A 101 -4.17 -2.43 4.99
N GLY A 102 -3.08 -1.90 4.46
CA GLY A 102 -1.92 -2.67 4.09
C GLY A 102 -0.76 -1.80 3.63
N SER A 103 0.33 -2.44 3.27
CA SER A 103 1.49 -1.75 2.75
C SER A 103 1.16 -1.02 1.44
N GLN A 104 1.68 0.19 1.28
CA GLN A 104 1.63 0.91 0.01
C GLN A 104 2.49 0.23 -1.08
N TRP A 105 3.48 -0.58 -0.69
CA TRP A 105 4.34 -1.30 -1.62
C TRP A 105 3.79 -2.70 -1.88
N PHE A 106 3.52 -2.97 -3.14
CA PHE A 106 2.91 -4.22 -3.58
C PHE A 106 3.34 -4.57 -5.00
N SER A 107 2.96 -5.74 -5.44
CA SER A 107 3.18 -6.19 -6.82
C SER A 107 1.90 -6.79 -7.39
N VAL A 108 1.63 -6.53 -8.66
CA VAL A 108 0.48 -7.07 -9.39
C VAL A 108 0.88 -7.53 -10.79
N THR A 109 0.10 -8.45 -11.35
CA THR A 109 0.24 -8.82 -12.76
C THR A 109 -0.42 -7.78 -13.66
N ARG A 110 -0.05 -7.76 -14.95
CA ARG A 110 -0.76 -6.94 -15.96
C ARG A 110 -2.26 -7.26 -15.99
N ALA A 111 -2.61 -8.55 -16.00
CA ALA A 111 -4.01 -8.98 -16.06
C ALA A 111 -4.85 -8.46 -14.88
N ASP A 112 -4.23 -8.33 -13.70
CA ASP A 112 -4.92 -7.79 -12.53
C ASP A 112 -4.97 -6.27 -12.54
N TRP A 113 -3.91 -5.62 -13.05
CA TRP A 113 -3.95 -4.18 -13.26
C TRP A 113 -5.08 -3.78 -14.24
N GLU A 114 -5.29 -4.54 -15.31
CA GLU A 114 -6.40 -4.34 -16.25
C GLU A 114 -7.77 -4.41 -15.58
N LYS A 115 -7.93 -5.24 -14.54
CA LYS A 115 -9.16 -5.30 -13.73
C LYS A 115 -9.28 -4.15 -12.74
N ILE A 116 -8.15 -3.69 -12.18
CA ILE A 116 -8.10 -2.60 -11.17
C ILE A 116 -8.36 -1.24 -11.83
N MET A 117 -7.72 -0.98 -12.97
CA MET A 117 -7.68 0.32 -13.64
C MET A 117 -9.07 0.97 -13.84
N PRO A 118 -10.14 0.25 -14.24
CA PRO A 118 -11.45 0.88 -14.44
C PRO A 118 -12.09 1.52 -13.20
N PHE A 119 -11.62 1.17 -12.01
CA PHE A 119 -12.17 1.67 -10.75
C PHE A 119 -11.30 2.75 -10.09
N THR A 120 -10.13 3.06 -10.66
CA THR A 120 -9.16 3.96 -10.03
C THR A 120 -9.68 5.39 -9.89
N ASP A 121 -10.44 5.90 -10.85
CA ASP A 121 -10.98 7.26 -10.81
C ASP A 121 -12.02 7.43 -9.69
N GLU A 122 -12.99 6.50 -9.59
CA GLU A 122 -14.00 6.49 -8.53
C GLU A 122 -13.36 6.54 -7.14
N TYR A 123 -12.34 5.69 -6.94
CA TYR A 123 -11.65 5.60 -5.65
C TYR A 123 -10.69 6.78 -5.42
N SER A 124 -10.09 7.33 -6.46
CA SER A 124 -9.24 8.51 -6.34
C SER A 124 -10.00 9.72 -5.81
N ASP A 125 -11.23 9.94 -6.29
CA ASP A 125 -12.08 11.01 -5.79
C ASP A 125 -12.44 10.84 -4.32
N PHE A 126 -12.77 9.62 -3.90
CA PHE A 126 -13.06 9.32 -2.50
C PHE A 126 -11.84 9.52 -1.59
N PHE A 127 -10.67 9.08 -2.03
CA PHE A 127 -9.45 9.08 -1.22
C PHE A 127 -8.66 10.39 -1.27
N ARG A 128 -8.96 11.31 -2.18
CA ARG A 128 -8.21 12.55 -2.48
C ARG A 128 -7.81 13.35 -1.24
N HIS A 129 -8.70 13.44 -0.25
CA HIS A 129 -8.50 14.24 0.95
C HIS A 129 -8.47 13.40 2.24
N LYS A 130 -8.21 12.10 2.13
CA LYS A 130 -8.11 11.21 3.28
C LYS A 130 -6.67 11.15 3.82
N LEU A 131 -6.52 10.83 5.09
CA LEU A 131 -5.19 10.66 5.71
C LEU A 131 -4.56 9.32 5.30
N VAL A 132 -3.29 9.38 4.85
CA VAL A 132 -2.49 8.20 4.47
C VAL A 132 -3.27 7.28 3.50
N PRO A 133 -3.77 7.83 2.40
CA PRO A 133 -4.65 7.11 1.50
C PRO A 133 -3.97 5.95 0.78
N ASP A 134 -2.66 5.99 0.61
CA ASP A 134 -1.80 5.00 -0.02
C ASP A 134 -1.76 3.65 0.70
N GLU A 135 -2.05 3.62 2.01
CA GLU A 135 -2.17 2.39 2.80
C GLU A 135 -3.58 1.76 2.74
N HIS A 136 -4.52 2.38 2.05
CA HIS A 136 -5.93 1.98 2.06
C HIS A 136 -6.57 1.85 0.67
N PHE A 137 -6.08 2.61 -0.30
CA PHE A 137 -6.69 2.77 -1.62
C PHE A 137 -6.84 1.43 -2.36
N PHE A 138 -5.74 0.77 -2.66
CA PHE A 138 -5.77 -0.48 -3.42
C PHE A 138 -6.38 -1.62 -2.60
N GLN A 139 -6.12 -1.66 -1.30
CA GLN A 139 -6.71 -2.65 -0.39
C GLN A 139 -8.24 -2.57 -0.40
N THR A 140 -8.79 -1.36 -0.33
CA THR A 140 -10.24 -1.15 -0.35
C THR A 140 -10.82 -1.44 -1.72
N LEU A 141 -10.24 -0.88 -2.79
CA LEU A 141 -10.70 -1.09 -4.16
C LEU A 141 -10.77 -2.59 -4.51
N ILE A 142 -9.68 -3.33 -4.31
CA ILE A 142 -9.61 -4.75 -4.65
C ILE A 142 -10.60 -5.56 -3.81
N THR A 143 -10.69 -5.27 -2.51
CA THR A 143 -11.56 -6.04 -1.63
C THR A 143 -13.04 -5.76 -1.89
N GLU A 144 -13.42 -4.53 -2.24
CA GLU A 144 -14.82 -4.18 -2.49
C GLU A 144 -15.28 -4.56 -3.91
N LYS A 145 -14.45 -4.35 -4.92
CA LYS A 145 -14.85 -4.53 -6.33
C LYS A 145 -14.39 -5.85 -6.95
N LEU A 146 -13.27 -6.42 -6.47
CA LEU A 146 -12.55 -7.48 -7.17
C LEU A 146 -12.23 -8.71 -6.30
N THR A 147 -12.85 -8.85 -5.12
CA THR A 147 -12.54 -9.92 -4.16
C THR A 147 -12.66 -11.34 -4.73
N ASN A 148 -13.55 -11.54 -5.73
CA ASN A 148 -13.71 -12.83 -6.42
C ASN A 148 -12.89 -12.94 -7.72
N GLN A 149 -12.15 -11.91 -8.09
CA GLN A 149 -11.41 -11.83 -9.35
C GLN A 149 -9.90 -11.70 -9.16
N ILE A 150 -9.47 -11.18 -8.00
CA ILE A 150 -8.06 -11.02 -7.64
C ILE A 150 -7.83 -11.68 -6.29
N ARG A 151 -6.93 -12.65 -6.26
CA ARG A 151 -6.52 -13.33 -5.04
C ARG A 151 -5.30 -12.64 -4.43
N LEU A 152 -5.48 -12.09 -3.24
CA LEU A 152 -4.41 -11.44 -2.48
C LEU A 152 -3.59 -12.47 -1.71
N SER A 153 -2.26 -12.30 -1.70
CA SER A 153 -1.34 -13.17 -0.94
C SER A 153 -1.39 -12.90 0.57
N ASN A 154 -1.81 -11.71 0.96
CA ASN A 154 -1.60 -11.13 2.29
C ASN A 154 -0.11 -11.06 2.71
N ASP A 155 0.79 -11.07 1.73
CA ASP A 155 2.24 -10.95 1.85
C ASP A 155 2.73 -10.16 0.63
N ASN A 156 3.47 -9.08 0.83
CA ASN A 156 4.02 -8.29 -0.27
C ASN A 156 5.46 -8.68 -0.64
N ARG A 157 5.99 -9.71 -0.02
CA ARG A 157 7.35 -10.25 -0.21
C ARG A 157 8.46 -9.22 0.02
N ARG A 158 8.21 -8.23 0.87
CA ARG A 158 9.18 -7.18 1.22
C ARG A 158 9.56 -7.25 2.68
N GLN A 159 10.86 -7.18 2.95
CA GLN A 159 11.38 -7.08 4.31
C GLN A 159 11.36 -5.61 4.73
N ILE A 160 10.40 -5.24 5.57
CA ILE A 160 10.26 -3.89 6.11
C ILE A 160 10.38 -4.00 7.62
N ILE A 161 11.35 -3.32 8.23
CA ILE A 161 11.59 -3.34 9.67
C ILE A 161 11.37 -1.95 10.24
N PHE A 162 10.47 -1.85 11.23
CA PHE A 162 10.25 -0.66 12.04
C PHE A 162 10.87 -0.87 13.41
N ASP A 163 11.80 0.00 13.81
CA ASP A 163 12.39 -0.02 15.15
C ASP A 163 11.87 1.18 15.97
N LYS A 164 11.23 0.89 17.08
CA LYS A 164 10.70 1.93 18.00
C LYS A 164 11.80 2.80 18.61
N ASN A 165 13.01 2.32 18.68
CA ASN A 165 14.15 3.07 19.17
C ASN A 165 14.73 4.02 18.09
N VAL A 166 14.34 3.82 16.84
CA VAL A 166 14.72 4.67 15.71
C VAL A 166 13.48 5.41 15.21
N ASN A 167 13.53 6.75 15.22
CA ASN A 167 12.43 7.62 14.78
C ASN A 167 11.05 7.28 15.39
N ASN A 168 11.02 6.73 16.62
CA ASN A 168 9.80 6.24 17.28
C ASN A 168 9.02 5.20 16.45
N GLY A 169 9.68 4.47 15.56
CA GLY A 169 9.07 3.50 14.67
C GLY A 169 8.18 4.10 13.58
N ASN A 170 8.33 5.39 13.27
CA ASN A 170 7.49 6.07 12.26
C ASN A 170 7.97 5.88 10.82
N SER A 171 9.18 5.34 10.65
CA SER A 171 9.76 5.04 9.34
C SER A 171 10.52 3.72 9.42
N PRO A 172 10.61 2.97 8.33
CA PRO A 172 11.49 1.80 8.26
C PRO A 172 12.94 2.18 8.53
N ILE A 173 13.71 1.22 9.06
CA ILE A 173 15.15 1.37 9.20
C ILE A 173 15.88 0.87 7.96
N TYR A 174 17.05 1.42 7.67
CA TYR A 174 17.95 0.87 6.66
C TYR A 174 18.48 -0.50 7.11
N LEU A 175 18.51 -1.44 6.17
CA LEU A 175 19.02 -2.78 6.42
C LEU A 175 20.52 -2.83 6.15
N ASP A 176 21.27 -3.40 7.07
CA ASP A 176 22.66 -3.75 6.87
C ASP A 176 22.81 -5.02 6.00
N LEU A 177 24.02 -5.32 5.55
CA LEU A 177 24.29 -6.46 4.66
C LEU A 177 23.80 -7.79 5.25
N LEU A 178 23.96 -8.00 6.56
CA LEU A 178 23.53 -9.23 7.23
C LEU A 178 22.02 -9.39 7.16
N LYS A 179 21.25 -8.32 7.41
CA LYS A 179 19.79 -8.33 7.31
C LYS A 179 19.31 -8.51 5.87
N LEU A 180 20.03 -7.96 4.89
CA LEU A 180 19.72 -8.17 3.46
C LEU A 180 19.94 -9.63 3.07
N GLU A 181 21.03 -10.27 3.49
CA GLU A 181 21.28 -11.70 3.24
C GLU A 181 20.24 -12.57 3.91
N GLN A 182 19.87 -12.27 5.16
CA GLN A 182 18.77 -12.96 5.86
C GLN A 182 17.42 -12.79 5.15
N ALA A 183 17.11 -11.57 4.69
CA ALA A 183 15.89 -11.31 3.93
C ALA A 183 15.86 -12.15 2.65
N LYS A 184 16.95 -12.17 1.90
CA LYS A 184 17.08 -13.00 0.69
C LYS A 184 16.91 -14.48 0.99
N PHE A 185 17.57 -14.99 2.04
CA PHE A 185 17.45 -16.38 2.49
C PHE A 185 16.00 -16.74 2.88
N ASN A 186 15.28 -15.83 3.54
CA ASN A 186 13.89 -15.98 3.91
C ASN A 186 12.90 -15.81 2.72
N GLY A 187 13.43 -15.58 1.52
CA GLY A 187 12.65 -15.51 0.29
C GLY A 187 11.92 -14.19 0.06
N TYR A 188 12.38 -13.10 0.68
CA TYR A 188 11.95 -11.75 0.30
C TYR A 188 12.56 -11.35 -1.06
N TRP A 189 11.89 -10.41 -1.74
CA TRP A 189 12.23 -10.03 -3.13
C TRP A 189 13.00 -8.71 -3.23
#